data_e3eb39b6ab7d99be8b41b631771b56ec
#
_entry.id   e3eb39b6ab7d99be8b41b631771b56ec
#
_cell.length_a   1.000
_cell.length_b   1.000
_cell.length_c   1.000
_cell.angle_alpha   90.00
_cell.angle_beta   90.00
_cell.angle_gamma   90.00
#
_symmetry.space_group_name_H-M   'P 1'
#
loop_
_entity.id
_entity.type
_entity.pdbx_description
1 polymer ?
#
loop_
_entity_poly.entity_id
_entity_poly.type
_entity_poly.pdbx_seq_one_letter_code
_entity_poly.pdbx_strand_id
1 'polypeptide(L)'
;YKRQVYMHISIVGITGYTGLELLRLALNHPHVTVSSIHATKEVGVQISDIFPHLKGIFDKEIQVFDSEFIMTHSDLVFFATPSGVAKDLSKNFVKNNFPVIDLSGDHRLSPDVYLKWYKKSPCTVDIQKRFTYGLSEVMNISHRNRFIANPGCYATATELALYPLISNHLIRVDSIIVDAKSGLTGAGKKLN
;
A
#
# COMPACT_ATOMS: atom_id res chain seq x y z
N TYR A 1 -22.88 -7.76 24.26
CA TYR A 1 -22.73 -7.03 23.00
C TYR A 1 -21.26 -6.68 22.80
N LYS A 2 -20.51 -7.41 21.97
CA LYS A 2 -19.17 -6.99 21.51
C LYS A 2 -19.38 -5.76 20.64
N ARG A 3 -18.87 -4.61 21.08
CA ARG A 3 -18.86 -3.38 20.28
C ARG A 3 -18.09 -3.69 19.00
N GLN A 4 -18.75 -3.62 17.86
CA GLN A 4 -18.10 -3.82 16.56
C GLN A 4 -17.15 -2.64 16.35
N VAL A 5 -15.86 -2.90 16.40
CA VAL A 5 -14.83 -1.87 16.21
C VAL A 5 -14.59 -1.75 14.70
N TYR A 6 -14.97 -0.63 14.13
CA TYR A 6 -14.64 -0.29 12.74
C TYR A 6 -13.27 0.38 12.72
N MET A 7 -12.41 -0.08 11.84
CA MET A 7 -11.13 0.56 11.57
C MET A 7 -11.33 1.65 10.51
N HIS A 8 -10.99 2.86 10.87
CA HIS A 8 -11.02 3.99 9.95
C HIS A 8 -9.70 4.09 9.18
N ILE A 9 -9.75 4.10 7.86
CA ILE A 9 -8.56 4.18 7.03
C ILE A 9 -8.56 5.40 6.12
N SER A 10 -7.38 5.91 5.81
CA SER A 10 -7.16 6.89 4.75
C SER A 10 -6.34 6.29 3.62
N ILE A 11 -6.64 6.68 2.39
CA ILE A 11 -5.95 6.21 1.19
C ILE A 11 -5.27 7.39 0.50
N VAL A 12 -3.94 7.34 0.37
CA VAL A 12 -3.14 8.33 -0.37
C VAL A 12 -2.74 7.72 -1.71
N GLY A 13 -3.05 8.42 -2.80
CA GLY A 13 -2.85 7.93 -4.18
C GLY A 13 -4.09 7.27 -4.77
N ILE A 14 -5.27 7.77 -4.38
CA ILE A 14 -6.57 7.20 -4.73
C ILE A 14 -6.84 7.15 -6.23
N THR A 15 -6.30 8.07 -7.02
CA THR A 15 -6.55 8.14 -8.47
C THR A 15 -5.75 7.12 -9.29
N GLY A 16 -4.82 6.39 -8.66
CA GLY A 16 -4.09 5.27 -9.26
C GLY A 16 -4.90 3.97 -9.26
N TYR A 17 -4.52 3.00 -10.12
CA TYR A 17 -5.16 1.67 -10.15
C TYR A 17 -5.11 0.96 -8.79
N THR A 18 -3.97 1.01 -8.10
CA THR A 18 -3.80 0.38 -6.79
C THR A 18 -4.69 1.03 -5.73
N GLY A 19 -4.78 2.37 -5.72
CA GLY A 19 -5.65 3.09 -4.78
C GLY A 19 -7.13 2.80 -5.03
N LEU A 20 -7.54 2.74 -6.28
CA LEU A 20 -8.93 2.43 -6.66
C LEU A 20 -9.31 0.99 -6.30
N GLU A 21 -8.42 0.03 -6.54
CA GLU A 21 -8.65 -1.37 -6.17
C GLU A 21 -8.68 -1.55 -4.65
N LEU A 22 -7.81 -0.87 -3.91
CA LEU A 22 -7.86 -0.84 -2.45
C LEU A 22 -9.19 -0.27 -1.95
N LEU A 23 -9.67 0.83 -2.55
CA LEU A 23 -10.99 1.38 -2.22
C LEU A 23 -12.10 0.35 -2.44
N ARG A 24 -12.11 -0.33 -3.60
CA ARG A 24 -13.09 -1.38 -3.92
C ARG A 24 -13.11 -2.49 -2.86
N LEU A 25 -11.93 -2.93 -2.41
CA LEU A 25 -11.80 -3.94 -1.37
C LEU A 25 -12.28 -3.42 -0.01
N ALA A 26 -11.89 -2.20 0.36
CA ALA A 26 -12.27 -1.56 1.61
C ALA A 26 -13.78 -1.34 1.73
N LEU A 27 -14.45 -0.92 0.66
CA LEU A 27 -15.91 -0.73 0.63
C LEU A 27 -16.70 -2.02 0.86
N ASN A 28 -16.12 -3.17 0.55
CA ASN A 28 -16.73 -4.48 0.77
C ASN A 28 -16.27 -5.14 2.08
N HIS A 29 -15.38 -4.49 2.85
CA HIS A 29 -14.84 -5.08 4.08
C HIS A 29 -15.76 -4.78 5.28
N PRO A 30 -16.20 -5.79 6.05
CA PRO A 30 -17.23 -5.62 7.11
C PRO A 30 -16.75 -4.79 8.31
N HIS A 31 -15.46 -4.57 8.48
CA HIS A 31 -14.87 -3.88 9.63
C HIS A 31 -14.00 -2.68 9.27
N VAL A 32 -14.04 -2.22 8.02
CA VAL A 32 -13.24 -1.09 7.55
C VAL A 32 -14.15 0.02 7.04
N THR A 33 -13.84 1.26 7.39
CA THR A 33 -14.48 2.45 6.86
C THR A 33 -13.42 3.36 6.25
N VAL A 34 -13.60 3.79 5.01
CA VAL A 34 -12.71 4.76 4.37
C VAL A 34 -13.09 6.17 4.83
N SER A 35 -12.26 6.78 5.67
CA SER A 35 -12.47 8.13 6.23
C SER A 35 -12.16 9.20 5.22
N SER A 36 -11.00 9.13 4.57
CA SER A 36 -10.58 10.13 3.58
C SER A 36 -9.76 9.52 2.45
N ILE A 37 -9.76 10.23 1.34
CA ILE A 37 -9.03 9.86 0.13
C ILE A 37 -8.22 11.07 -0.36
N HIS A 38 -6.96 10.83 -0.73
CA HIS A 38 -6.00 11.88 -1.03
C HIS A 38 -5.28 11.63 -2.35
N ALA A 39 -5.02 12.71 -3.08
CA ALA A 39 -4.18 12.70 -4.28
C ALA A 39 -3.43 14.04 -4.42
N THR A 40 -2.52 14.13 -5.39
CA THR A 40 -1.83 15.39 -5.75
C THR A 40 -2.52 16.12 -6.90
N LYS A 41 -3.37 15.41 -7.63
CA LYS A 41 -4.18 15.95 -8.73
C LYS A 41 -5.65 15.71 -8.41
N GLU A 42 -6.51 16.45 -9.08
CA GLU A 42 -7.97 16.26 -8.97
C GLU A 42 -8.50 16.51 -7.53
N VAL A 43 -7.77 17.34 -6.76
CA VAL A 43 -8.20 17.78 -5.42
C VAL A 43 -9.45 18.65 -5.56
N GLY A 44 -10.42 18.46 -4.66
CA GLY A 44 -11.71 19.15 -4.69
C GLY A 44 -12.74 18.51 -5.63
N VAL A 45 -12.37 17.43 -6.34
CA VAL A 45 -13.29 16.72 -7.26
C VAL A 45 -13.88 15.52 -6.55
N GLN A 46 -15.15 15.24 -6.77
CA GLN A 46 -15.78 14.00 -6.30
C GLN A 46 -15.17 12.81 -7.04
N ILE A 47 -14.79 11.77 -6.30
CA ILE A 47 -14.18 10.59 -6.92
C ILE A 47 -15.11 9.91 -7.92
N SER A 48 -16.42 9.99 -7.72
CA SER A 48 -17.45 9.47 -8.62
C SER A 48 -17.57 10.23 -9.94
N ASP A 49 -17.07 11.46 -10.02
CA ASP A 49 -16.98 12.20 -11.28
C ASP A 49 -15.83 11.69 -12.16
N ILE A 50 -14.77 11.20 -11.52
CA ILE A 50 -13.61 10.60 -12.22
C ILE A 50 -13.87 9.13 -12.55
N PHE A 51 -14.55 8.44 -11.64
CA PHE A 51 -14.87 7.00 -11.74
C PHE A 51 -16.38 6.78 -11.62
N PRO A 52 -17.14 6.93 -12.73
CA PRO A 52 -18.62 6.92 -12.71
C PRO A 52 -19.26 5.69 -12.08
N HIS A 53 -18.56 4.54 -12.05
CA HIS A 53 -19.04 3.33 -11.41
C HIS A 53 -19.12 3.43 -9.87
N LEU A 54 -18.53 4.46 -9.26
CA LEU A 54 -18.61 4.73 -7.83
C LEU A 54 -19.81 5.60 -7.44
N LYS A 55 -20.53 6.15 -8.42
CA LYS A 55 -21.64 7.09 -8.18
C LYS A 55 -22.74 6.43 -7.34
N GLY A 56 -23.11 7.09 -6.24
CA GLY A 56 -24.09 6.56 -5.29
C GLY A 56 -23.56 5.42 -4.39
N ILE A 57 -22.33 4.98 -4.60
CA ILE A 57 -21.64 3.98 -3.74
C ILE A 57 -20.63 4.68 -2.83
N PHE A 58 -19.84 5.59 -3.40
CA PHE A 58 -18.81 6.32 -2.68
C PHE A 58 -18.55 7.67 -3.36
N ASP A 59 -19.23 8.71 -2.88
CA ASP A 59 -19.21 10.06 -3.43
C ASP A 59 -18.39 11.02 -2.55
N LYS A 60 -17.15 10.62 -2.19
CA LYS A 60 -16.25 11.49 -1.42
C LYS A 60 -15.40 12.37 -2.32
N GLU A 61 -15.16 13.58 -1.84
CA GLU A 61 -14.22 14.53 -2.44
C GLU A 61 -12.78 14.09 -2.20
N ILE A 62 -11.93 14.19 -3.22
CA ILE A 62 -10.50 13.96 -3.13
C ILE A 62 -9.86 15.15 -2.44
N GLN A 63 -9.21 14.89 -1.30
CA GLN A 63 -8.59 15.91 -0.47
C GLN A 63 -7.09 16.09 -0.80
N VAL A 64 -6.57 17.27 -0.49
CA VAL A 64 -5.14 17.49 -0.43
C VAL A 64 -4.53 16.60 0.66
N PHE A 65 -3.28 16.18 0.45
CA PHE A 65 -2.57 15.42 1.49
C PHE A 65 -2.32 16.29 2.72
N ASP A 66 -2.82 15.85 3.86
CA ASP A 66 -2.56 16.44 5.17
C ASP A 66 -2.40 15.33 6.20
N SER A 67 -1.18 15.17 6.71
CA SER A 67 -0.86 14.11 7.65
C SER A 67 -1.53 14.28 9.01
N GLU A 68 -1.75 15.51 9.48
CA GLU A 68 -2.40 15.78 10.77
C GLU A 68 -3.89 15.49 10.69
N PHE A 69 -4.53 15.92 9.60
CA PHE A 69 -5.91 15.57 9.32
C PHE A 69 -6.11 14.04 9.29
N ILE A 70 -5.23 13.32 8.55
CA ILE A 70 -5.31 11.86 8.47
C ILE A 70 -5.16 11.21 9.85
N MET A 71 -4.18 11.63 10.66
CA MET A 71 -3.94 11.06 11.99
C MET A 71 -5.09 11.31 12.97
N THR A 72 -5.85 12.39 12.79
CA THR A 72 -6.99 12.71 13.66
C THR A 72 -8.30 12.03 13.25
N HIS A 73 -8.42 11.59 11.97
CA HIS A 73 -9.66 11.05 11.42
C HIS A 73 -9.56 9.58 11.00
N SER A 74 -8.40 8.95 11.19
CA SER A 74 -8.18 7.56 10.81
C SER A 74 -7.33 6.81 11.83
N ASP A 75 -7.37 5.50 11.77
CA ASP A 75 -6.56 4.59 12.60
C ASP A 75 -5.33 4.09 11.82
N LEU A 76 -5.35 4.18 10.49
CA LEU A 76 -4.34 3.65 9.59
C LEU A 76 -4.35 4.43 8.27
N VAL A 77 -3.16 4.64 7.70
CA VAL A 77 -3.01 5.20 6.34
C VAL A 77 -2.38 4.20 5.39
N PHE A 78 -2.94 4.12 4.18
CA PHE A 78 -2.36 3.40 3.06
C PHE A 78 -1.71 4.37 2.07
N PHE A 79 -0.48 4.04 1.64
CA PHE A 79 0.18 4.71 0.53
C PHE A 79 0.10 3.84 -0.73
N ALA A 80 -0.74 4.23 -1.67
CA ALA A 80 -0.87 3.65 -3.00
C ALA A 80 -0.24 4.57 -4.07
N THR A 81 0.91 5.12 -3.73
CA THR A 81 1.63 6.12 -4.53
C THR A 81 2.73 5.49 -5.40
N PRO A 82 3.16 6.17 -6.45
CA PRO A 82 4.37 5.76 -7.16
C PRO A 82 5.61 5.76 -6.25
N SER A 83 6.56 4.88 -6.54
CA SER A 83 7.84 4.87 -5.80
C SER A 83 8.55 6.22 -5.85
N GLY A 84 9.11 6.65 -4.73
CA GLY A 84 9.76 7.95 -4.53
C GLY A 84 8.87 8.98 -3.84
N VAL A 85 7.62 8.67 -3.54
CA VAL A 85 6.64 9.59 -2.91
C VAL A 85 6.38 9.24 -1.45
N ALA A 86 6.06 7.98 -1.17
CA ALA A 86 5.70 7.53 0.18
C ALA A 86 6.83 7.76 1.20
N LYS A 87 8.09 7.65 0.81
CA LYS A 87 9.27 7.89 1.67
C LYS A 87 9.29 9.28 2.31
N ASP A 88 8.73 10.27 1.64
CA ASP A 88 8.67 11.65 2.16
C ASP A 88 7.38 11.91 2.92
N LEU A 89 6.25 11.44 2.42
CA LEU A 89 4.94 11.63 3.02
C LEU A 89 4.77 10.83 4.32
N SER A 90 5.42 9.69 4.47
CA SER A 90 5.31 8.82 5.65
C SER A 90 6.05 9.35 6.89
N LYS A 91 6.99 10.31 6.73
CA LYS A 91 7.87 10.77 7.83
C LYS A 91 7.11 11.22 9.08
N ASN A 92 6.04 11.99 8.89
CA ASN A 92 5.25 12.50 10.02
C ASN A 92 4.49 11.37 10.73
N PHE A 93 3.95 10.42 10.01
CA PHE A 93 3.30 9.23 10.58
C PHE A 93 4.28 8.36 11.37
N VAL A 94 5.48 8.13 10.81
CA VAL A 94 6.55 7.38 11.49
C VAL A 94 6.98 8.07 12.77
N LYS A 95 7.17 9.40 12.74
CA LYS A 95 7.51 10.21 13.92
C LYS A 95 6.47 10.09 15.03
N ASN A 96 5.19 10.12 14.68
CA ASN A 96 4.06 10.05 15.62
C ASN A 96 3.62 8.60 15.92
N ASN A 97 4.37 7.60 15.45
CA ASN A 97 4.05 6.19 15.61
C ASN A 97 2.63 5.82 15.11
N PHE A 98 2.14 6.51 14.08
CA PHE A 98 0.84 6.26 13.46
C PHE A 98 0.95 5.14 12.42
N PRO A 99 0.03 4.16 12.39
CA PRO A 99 0.12 2.99 11.52
C PRO A 99 0.13 3.35 10.02
N VAL A 100 1.03 2.69 9.28
CA VAL A 100 1.21 2.88 7.84
C VAL A 100 1.32 1.54 7.14
N ILE A 101 0.60 1.37 6.04
CA ILE A 101 0.85 0.31 5.06
C ILE A 101 1.26 0.97 3.75
N ASP A 102 2.50 0.72 3.34
CA ASP A 102 3.06 1.24 2.09
C ASP A 102 3.01 0.16 0.99
N LEU A 103 2.23 0.44 -0.04
CA LEU A 103 2.11 -0.41 -1.23
C LEU A 103 3.14 -0.03 -2.31
N SER A 104 3.90 1.05 -2.10
CA SER A 104 4.98 1.46 -2.99
C SER A 104 6.27 0.67 -2.75
N GLY A 105 7.33 0.98 -3.51
CA GLY A 105 8.65 0.37 -3.31
C GLY A 105 9.49 1.01 -2.21
N ASP A 106 9.06 2.14 -1.62
CA ASP A 106 9.93 3.07 -0.92
C ASP A 106 10.53 2.55 0.39
N HIS A 107 9.86 1.63 1.05
CA HIS A 107 10.29 1.09 2.35
C HIS A 107 10.66 -0.41 2.31
N ARG A 108 10.67 -1.04 1.12
CA ARG A 108 10.90 -2.48 0.97
C ARG A 108 12.36 -2.90 1.16
N LEU A 109 13.28 -2.07 0.66
CA LEU A 109 14.69 -2.41 0.50
C LEU A 109 15.58 -1.49 1.35
N SER A 110 16.76 -1.97 1.69
CA SER A 110 17.80 -1.10 2.26
C SER A 110 18.13 0.05 1.29
N PRO A 111 18.58 1.20 1.78
CA PRO A 111 18.83 2.38 0.96
C PRO A 111 19.73 2.13 -0.26
N ASP A 112 20.81 1.37 -0.09
CA ASP A 112 21.74 1.05 -1.17
C ASP A 112 21.09 0.20 -2.26
N VAL A 113 20.34 -0.81 -1.86
CA VAL A 113 19.63 -1.70 -2.78
C VAL A 113 18.49 -0.95 -3.47
N TYR A 114 17.77 -0.09 -2.75
CA TYR A 114 16.74 0.76 -3.34
C TYR A 114 17.32 1.69 -4.41
N LEU A 115 18.41 2.40 -4.11
CA LEU A 115 19.09 3.25 -5.08
C LEU A 115 19.54 2.49 -6.33
N LYS A 116 20.10 1.29 -6.14
CA LYS A 116 20.55 0.43 -7.24
C LYS A 116 19.40 0.05 -8.20
N TRP A 117 18.24 -0.35 -7.66
CA TRP A 117 17.16 -0.91 -8.46
C TRP A 117 16.10 0.11 -8.89
N TYR A 118 15.72 1.03 -8.00
CA TYR A 118 14.71 2.05 -8.33
C TYR A 118 15.30 3.31 -8.97
N LYS A 119 16.62 3.51 -8.91
CA LYS A 119 17.31 4.71 -9.44
C LYS A 119 16.76 6.02 -8.87
N LYS A 120 16.30 5.99 -7.63
CA LYS A 120 15.74 7.13 -6.89
C LYS A 120 16.38 7.23 -5.52
N SER A 121 16.36 8.44 -4.94
CA SER A 121 16.82 8.63 -3.56
C SER A 121 15.98 7.80 -2.59
N PRO A 122 16.61 7.02 -1.71
CA PRO A 122 15.91 6.20 -0.72
C PRO A 122 15.35 7.01 0.44
N CYS A 123 14.54 6.40 1.29
CA CYS A 123 14.29 6.91 2.64
C CYS A 123 15.55 6.76 3.52
N THR A 124 15.54 7.39 4.70
CA THR A 124 16.65 7.22 5.65
C THR A 124 16.66 5.82 6.25
N VAL A 125 17.84 5.35 6.66
CA VAL A 125 18.02 4.03 7.29
C VAL A 125 17.12 3.86 8.53
N ASP A 126 16.99 4.93 9.33
CA ASP A 126 16.19 4.88 10.57
C ASP A 126 14.69 4.70 10.29
N ILE A 127 14.19 5.33 9.24
CA ILE A 127 12.79 5.14 8.80
C ILE A 127 12.62 3.74 8.21
N GLN A 128 13.50 3.31 7.32
CA GLN A 128 13.41 2.01 6.67
C GLN A 128 13.40 0.86 7.68
N LYS A 129 14.26 0.91 8.71
CA LYS A 129 14.32 -0.11 9.77
C LYS A 129 13.04 -0.24 10.61
N ARG A 130 12.17 0.76 10.59
CA ARG A 130 10.87 0.69 11.28
C ARG A 130 9.82 -0.07 10.48
N PHE A 131 10.01 -0.22 9.17
CA PHE A 131 9.08 -0.96 8.33
C PHE A 131 9.38 -2.45 8.34
N THR A 132 8.34 -3.23 8.56
CA THR A 132 8.36 -4.68 8.38
C THR A 132 7.98 -4.98 6.93
N TYR A 133 8.90 -5.57 6.17
CA TYR A 133 8.54 -6.14 4.87
C TYR A 133 7.80 -7.45 5.09
N GLY A 134 6.62 -7.60 4.51
CA GLY A 134 5.89 -8.82 4.76
C GLY A 134 4.60 -8.98 3.97
N LEU A 135 4.34 -10.23 3.66
CA LEU A 135 3.12 -10.76 3.08
C LEU A 135 2.36 -11.51 4.20
N SER A 136 1.16 -11.06 4.52
CA SER A 136 0.37 -11.56 5.66
C SER A 136 0.08 -13.06 5.58
N GLU A 137 0.00 -13.62 4.38
CA GLU A 137 -0.25 -15.05 4.13
C GLU A 137 0.95 -15.93 4.45
N VAL A 138 2.15 -15.36 4.45
CA VAL A 138 3.40 -16.10 4.65
C VAL A 138 4.07 -15.76 5.98
N MET A 139 3.87 -14.52 6.44
CA MET A 139 4.53 -14.00 7.64
C MET A 139 3.51 -13.72 8.74
N ASN A 140 3.89 -13.99 9.97
CA ASN A 140 3.09 -13.63 11.12
C ASN A 140 3.19 -12.11 11.39
N ILE A 141 2.39 -11.33 10.70
CA ILE A 141 2.26 -9.89 10.92
C ILE A 141 1.29 -9.68 12.08
N SER A 142 1.77 -9.12 13.17
CA SER A 142 0.96 -8.84 14.36
C SER A 142 0.56 -7.36 14.45
N HIS A 143 -0.39 -7.06 15.32
CA HIS A 143 -0.79 -5.70 15.66
C HIS A 143 0.36 -4.81 16.19
N ARG A 144 1.51 -5.39 16.54
CA ARG A 144 2.72 -4.65 16.94
C ARG A 144 3.48 -4.07 15.74
N ASN A 145 3.29 -4.63 14.54
CA ASN A 145 3.89 -4.14 13.31
C ASN A 145 3.08 -2.94 12.80
N ARG A 146 3.44 -1.75 13.25
CA ARG A 146 2.73 -0.51 12.87
C ARG A 146 3.07 -0.01 11.48
N PHE A 147 4.22 -0.37 10.96
CA PHE A 147 4.71 0.07 9.66
C PHE A 147 4.98 -1.14 8.80
N ILE A 148 4.23 -1.28 7.71
CA ILE A 148 4.30 -2.43 6.82
C ILE A 148 4.69 -1.95 5.42
N ALA A 149 5.77 -2.51 4.89
CA ALA A 149 6.15 -2.40 3.49
C ALA A 149 5.59 -3.63 2.76
N ASN A 150 4.46 -3.45 2.06
CA ASN A 150 3.80 -4.53 1.35
C ASN A 150 4.60 -4.95 0.12
N PRO A 151 4.77 -6.25 -0.17
CA PRO A 151 5.48 -6.74 -1.34
C PRO A 151 4.94 -6.19 -2.67
N GLY A 152 5.80 -6.17 -3.68
CA GLY A 152 5.38 -5.86 -5.05
C GLY A 152 4.63 -7.03 -5.69
N CYS A 153 3.91 -6.76 -6.78
CA CYS A 153 3.05 -7.74 -7.45
C CYS A 153 3.79 -9.01 -7.90
N TYR A 154 4.99 -8.89 -8.48
CA TYR A 154 5.80 -10.04 -8.87
C TYR A 154 6.28 -10.86 -7.67
N ALA A 155 6.75 -10.20 -6.61
CA ALA A 155 7.16 -10.86 -5.38
C ALA A 155 5.97 -11.60 -4.76
N THR A 156 4.84 -10.92 -4.58
CA THR A 156 3.61 -11.53 -4.04
C THR A 156 3.17 -12.76 -4.83
N ALA A 157 3.11 -12.66 -6.16
CA ALA A 157 2.70 -13.80 -6.98
C ALA A 157 3.67 -14.98 -6.87
N THR A 158 4.97 -14.70 -6.86
CA THR A 158 6.03 -15.72 -6.73
C THR A 158 6.00 -16.36 -5.35
N GLU A 159 5.94 -15.55 -4.29
CA GLU A 159 5.92 -16.03 -2.91
C GLU A 159 4.70 -16.90 -2.64
N LEU A 160 3.50 -16.47 -3.04
CA LEU A 160 2.27 -17.26 -2.86
C LEU A 160 2.28 -18.58 -3.64
N ALA A 161 2.87 -18.59 -4.84
CA ALA A 161 2.98 -19.82 -5.63
C ALA A 161 3.98 -20.81 -5.05
N LEU A 162 5.12 -20.32 -4.55
CA LEU A 162 6.24 -21.17 -4.11
C LEU A 162 6.18 -21.55 -2.65
N TYR A 163 5.62 -20.71 -1.79
CA TYR A 163 5.62 -20.91 -0.35
C TYR A 163 5.07 -22.29 0.08
N PRO A 164 3.89 -22.76 -0.39
CA PRO A 164 3.38 -24.07 0.00
C PRO A 164 4.26 -25.23 -0.47
N LEU A 165 4.98 -25.05 -1.58
CA LEU A 165 5.87 -26.09 -2.12
C LEU A 165 7.18 -26.15 -1.37
N ILE A 166 7.75 -24.99 -1.02
CA ILE A 166 9.02 -24.89 -0.30
C ILE A 166 8.84 -25.29 1.17
N SER A 167 7.77 -24.80 1.83
CA SER A 167 7.52 -25.09 3.24
C SER A 167 7.25 -26.57 3.52
N ASN A 168 6.76 -27.30 2.54
CA ASN A 168 6.54 -28.76 2.60
C ASN A 168 7.68 -29.58 1.95
N HIS A 169 8.79 -28.94 1.58
CA HIS A 169 9.96 -29.59 0.97
C HIS A 169 9.65 -30.38 -0.31
N LEU A 170 8.68 -29.92 -1.10
CA LEU A 170 8.22 -30.61 -2.31
C LEU A 170 9.05 -30.27 -3.55
N ILE A 171 9.83 -29.19 -3.51
CA ILE A 171 10.68 -28.73 -4.62
C ILE A 171 12.07 -28.35 -4.14
N ARG A 172 13.02 -28.35 -5.08
CA ARG A 172 14.39 -27.88 -4.85
C ARG A 172 14.45 -26.38 -5.11
N VAL A 173 14.99 -25.62 -4.15
CA VAL A 173 15.07 -24.14 -4.25
C VAL A 173 16.15 -23.66 -5.22
N ASP A 174 17.15 -24.49 -5.52
CA ASP A 174 18.27 -24.19 -6.42
C ASP A 174 17.91 -24.31 -7.93
N SER A 175 16.73 -24.84 -8.24
CA SER A 175 16.27 -25.06 -9.62
C SER A 175 15.02 -24.23 -10.00
N ILE A 176 14.67 -23.21 -9.20
CA ILE A 176 13.49 -22.39 -9.46
C ILE A 176 13.78 -21.39 -10.57
N ILE A 177 12.94 -21.40 -11.60
CA ILE A 177 12.95 -20.42 -12.69
C ILE A 177 11.61 -19.68 -12.67
N VAL A 178 11.63 -18.35 -12.63
CA VAL A 178 10.44 -17.50 -12.65
C VAL A 178 10.38 -16.74 -13.97
N ASP A 179 9.42 -17.09 -14.82
CA ASP A 179 9.08 -16.33 -16.03
C ASP A 179 7.84 -15.48 -15.74
N ALA A 180 8.06 -14.22 -15.42
CA ALA A 180 7.01 -13.32 -14.94
C ALA A 180 6.63 -12.28 -16.00
N LYS A 181 5.33 -12.22 -16.34
CA LYS A 181 4.77 -11.29 -17.33
C LYS A 181 3.79 -10.32 -16.66
N SER A 182 3.91 -9.03 -16.97
CA SER A 182 3.01 -7.99 -16.48
C SER A 182 1.87 -7.73 -17.45
N GLY A 183 0.66 -7.60 -16.93
CA GLY A 183 -0.44 -7.00 -17.67
C GLY A 183 -0.25 -5.48 -17.83
N LEU A 184 -0.97 -4.87 -18.77
CA LEU A 184 -0.89 -3.43 -19.07
C LEU A 184 -1.15 -2.54 -17.85
N THR A 185 -2.10 -2.90 -17.02
CA THR A 185 -2.43 -2.15 -15.79
C THR A 185 -1.32 -2.16 -14.75
N GLY A 186 -0.43 -3.15 -14.77
CA GLY A 186 0.75 -3.22 -13.90
C GLY A 186 1.76 -2.11 -14.16
N ALA A 187 1.79 -1.54 -15.37
CA ALA A 187 2.62 -0.38 -15.72
C ALA A 187 2.03 0.96 -15.24
N GLY A 188 0.81 0.97 -14.73
CA GLY A 188 0.09 2.17 -14.29
C GLY A 188 -0.69 2.84 -15.43
N LYS A 189 -1.24 4.04 -15.16
CA LYS A 189 -2.08 4.78 -16.13
C LYS A 189 -1.30 5.43 -17.29
N LYS A 190 0.02 5.52 -17.20
CA LYS A 190 0.84 6.05 -18.30
C LYS A 190 1.09 4.93 -19.29
N LEU A 191 0.40 4.99 -20.42
CA LEU A 191 0.80 4.30 -21.63
C LEU A 191 2.04 5.04 -22.15
N ASN A 192 3.18 4.36 -22.16
CA ASN A 192 4.40 4.82 -22.86
C ASN A 192 4.31 4.40 -24.33
#